data_d33716ecded1de00e7af99c5369c54ff
#
_entry.id   d33716ecded1de00e7af99c5369c54ff
#
_cell.length_a   1.000
_cell.length_b   1.000
_cell.length_c   1.000
_cell.angle_alpha   90.00
_cell.angle_beta   90.00
_cell.angle_gamma   90.00
#
_symmetry.space_group_name_H-M   'P 1'
#
loop_
_entity.id
_entity.type
_entity.pdbx_description
1 polymer ?
#
loop_
_entity_poly.entity_id
_entity_poly.type
_entity_poly.pdbx_seq_one_letter_code
_entity_poly.pdbx_strand_id
1 'polypeptide(L)'
;MSSRNVMLSLFVSLVAVTAWAGAPLKGVDVKLGKNPGGGAAARTTNAEGKADFGVLAAGSYYIIVDGAKDVRDSDAQIEIRGAKEGTLKKRWNFAQKKAFNINSAARDAGADKIIVTSDGKHPIEIAATAIVKSKSNISNN
;
A
#
# COMPACT_ATOMS: atom_id res chain seq x y z
N MET A 1 4.60 35.25 15.71
CA MET A 1 5.21 34.48 16.78
C MET A 1 4.39 33.29 17.16
N SER A 2 3.10 33.48 17.36
CA SER A 2 2.21 32.35 17.68
C SER A 2 2.12 31.32 16.56
N SER A 3 2.30 31.73 15.31
CA SER A 3 2.24 30.81 14.18
C SER A 3 3.34 29.74 14.23
N ARG A 4 4.48 30.07 14.79
CA ARG A 4 5.54 29.09 14.90
C ARG A 4 5.21 27.97 15.88
N ASN A 5 4.56 28.32 16.97
CA ASN A 5 4.17 27.32 17.94
C ASN A 5 3.09 26.38 17.39
N VAL A 6 2.18 26.94 16.59
CA VAL A 6 1.16 26.14 15.93
C VAL A 6 1.79 25.15 14.96
N MET A 7 2.79 25.59 14.21
CA MET A 7 3.47 24.71 13.27
C MET A 7 4.18 23.56 13.97
N LEU A 8 4.79 23.84 15.11
CA LEU A 8 5.43 22.79 15.88
C LEU A 8 4.43 21.74 16.35
N SER A 9 3.26 22.16 16.76
CA SER A 9 2.22 21.23 17.20
C SER A 9 1.78 20.32 16.06
N LEU A 10 1.60 20.89 14.87
CA LEU A 10 1.24 20.11 13.69
C LEU A 10 2.31 19.08 13.35
N PHE A 11 3.56 19.48 13.47
CA PHE A 11 4.66 18.60 13.17
C PHE A 11 4.69 17.40 14.11
N VAL A 12 4.46 17.61 15.37
CA VAL A 12 4.39 16.53 16.35
C VAL A 12 3.26 15.57 16.02
N SER A 13 2.10 16.10 15.61
CA SER A 13 0.97 15.25 15.23
C SER A 13 1.31 14.35 14.04
N LEU A 14 2.01 14.87 13.05
CA LEU A 14 2.43 14.08 11.91
C LEU A 14 3.36 12.95 12.28
N VAL A 15 4.28 13.20 13.20
CA VAL A 15 5.19 12.17 13.67
C VAL A 15 4.40 11.05 14.36
N ALA A 16 3.41 11.41 15.17
CA ALA A 16 2.59 10.42 15.85
C ALA A 16 1.81 9.55 14.86
N VAL A 17 1.24 10.17 13.81
CA VAL A 17 0.53 9.41 12.78
C VAL A 17 1.47 8.48 12.04
N THR A 18 2.67 8.95 11.73
CA THR A 18 3.66 8.14 11.03
C THR A 18 4.04 6.88 11.81
N ALA A 19 4.07 6.96 13.13
CA ALA A 19 4.44 5.82 13.96
C ALA A 19 3.46 4.64 13.81
N TRP A 20 2.21 4.89 13.38
CA TRP A 20 1.22 3.84 13.17
C TRP A 20 1.33 3.18 11.81
N ALA A 21 2.02 3.79 10.85
CA ALA A 21 2.03 3.32 9.48
C ALA A 21 2.94 2.13 9.25
N GLY A 22 3.79 1.77 10.22
CA GLY A 22 4.78 0.74 9.99
C GLY A 22 5.94 1.26 9.15
N ALA A 23 6.99 0.46 9.04
CA ALA A 23 8.18 0.85 8.28
C ALA A 23 7.92 0.73 6.78
N PRO A 24 8.40 1.69 5.97
CA PRO A 24 8.28 1.56 4.52
C PRO A 24 9.10 0.37 4.03
N LEU A 25 8.57 -0.31 3.01
CA LEU A 25 9.22 -1.48 2.44
C LEU A 25 9.81 -1.14 1.08
N LYS A 26 11.12 -1.12 1.01
CA LYS A 26 11.86 -0.93 -0.23
C LYS A 26 11.98 -2.26 -0.97
N GLY A 27 11.97 -2.22 -2.29
CA GLY A 27 12.26 -3.39 -3.09
C GLY A 27 11.08 -4.29 -3.36
N VAL A 28 9.86 -3.81 -3.11
CA VAL A 28 8.64 -4.56 -3.43
C VAL A 28 8.29 -4.33 -4.89
N ASP A 29 8.11 -5.41 -5.63
CA ASP A 29 7.78 -5.32 -7.05
C ASP A 29 6.27 -5.20 -7.21
N VAL A 30 5.84 -4.16 -7.91
CA VAL A 30 4.43 -3.89 -8.16
C VAL A 30 4.19 -3.88 -9.65
N LYS A 31 3.23 -4.67 -10.09
CA LYS A 31 2.83 -4.74 -11.48
C LYS A 31 1.44 -4.18 -11.65
N LEU A 32 1.27 -3.28 -12.59
CA LEU A 32 -0.01 -2.68 -12.90
C LEU A 32 -0.31 -2.88 -14.38
N GLY A 33 -1.50 -3.34 -14.68
CA GLY A 33 -1.93 -3.54 -16.05
C GLY A 33 -3.39 -3.20 -16.22
N LYS A 34 -3.83 -3.15 -17.47
CA LYS A 34 -5.23 -2.89 -17.78
C LYS A 34 -6.08 -4.10 -17.41
N ASN A 35 -7.24 -3.85 -16.84
CA ASN A 35 -8.20 -4.89 -16.51
C ASN A 35 -9.20 -5.02 -17.64
N PRO A 36 -9.46 -6.22 -18.19
CA PRO A 36 -9.07 -7.54 -17.66
C PRO A 36 -7.68 -8.00 -18.06
N GLY A 37 -7.01 -7.32 -18.97
CA GLY A 37 -5.66 -7.70 -19.37
C GLY A 37 -5.10 -6.76 -20.43
N GLY A 38 -3.81 -6.90 -20.67
CA GLY A 38 -3.09 -6.08 -21.63
C GLY A 38 -2.31 -4.96 -20.98
N GLY A 39 -1.20 -4.57 -21.62
CA GLY A 39 -0.40 -3.42 -21.23
C GLY A 39 -0.04 -3.38 -19.76
N ALA A 40 1.06 -3.98 -19.39
CA ALA A 40 1.50 -3.98 -17.99
C ALA A 40 2.77 -3.16 -17.83
N ALA A 41 2.85 -2.45 -16.70
CA ALA A 41 4.05 -1.76 -16.28
C ALA A 41 4.46 -2.29 -14.91
N ALA A 42 5.76 -2.33 -14.66
CA ALA A 42 6.28 -2.79 -13.39
C ALA A 42 7.10 -1.67 -12.75
N ARG A 43 6.97 -1.54 -11.44
CA ARG A 43 7.74 -0.59 -10.64
C ARG A 43 8.16 -1.28 -9.36
N THR A 44 9.30 -0.87 -8.84
CA THR A 44 9.80 -1.39 -7.56
C THR A 44 9.75 -0.26 -6.55
N THR A 45 9.30 -0.54 -5.33
CA THR A 45 9.21 0.51 -4.32
C THR A 45 10.60 1.04 -3.96
N ASN A 46 10.66 2.34 -3.71
CA ASN A 46 11.89 3.03 -3.34
C ASN A 46 12.11 2.97 -1.82
N ALA A 47 13.08 3.74 -1.34
CA ALA A 47 13.43 3.75 0.09
C ALA A 47 12.27 4.22 0.97
N GLU A 48 11.36 5.03 0.43
CA GLU A 48 10.15 5.44 1.13
C GLU A 48 9.01 4.45 0.98
N GLY A 49 9.24 3.32 0.34
CA GLY A 49 8.22 2.31 0.13
C GLY A 49 7.21 2.66 -0.95
N LYS A 50 7.56 3.53 -1.87
CA LYS A 50 6.62 4.05 -2.85
C LYS A 50 6.97 3.65 -4.28
N ALA A 51 5.93 3.38 -5.07
CA ALA A 51 6.04 3.16 -6.50
C ALA A 51 4.95 4.01 -7.17
N ASP A 52 5.36 4.90 -8.07
CA ASP A 52 4.46 5.84 -8.73
C ASP A 52 4.29 5.42 -10.19
N PHE A 53 3.05 5.17 -10.59
CA PHE A 53 2.73 4.82 -11.98
C PHE A 53 2.31 6.03 -12.80
N GLY A 54 2.22 7.20 -12.19
CA GLY A 54 1.82 8.41 -12.88
C GLY A 54 0.33 8.44 -13.20
N VAL A 55 -0.05 9.41 -14.00
CA VAL A 55 -1.43 9.55 -14.44
C VAL A 55 -1.71 8.57 -15.56
N LEU A 56 -2.68 7.69 -15.34
CA LEU A 56 -3.07 6.68 -16.32
C LEU A 56 -4.34 7.11 -17.02
N ALA A 57 -4.57 6.59 -18.22
CA ALA A 57 -5.83 6.84 -18.92
C ALA A 57 -7.00 6.35 -18.06
N ALA A 58 -8.13 7.02 -18.14
CA ALA A 58 -9.30 6.63 -17.37
C ALA A 58 -9.70 5.19 -17.70
N GLY A 59 -10.00 4.42 -16.68
CA GLY A 59 -10.41 3.03 -16.86
C GLY A 59 -10.01 2.16 -15.70
N SER A 60 -10.25 0.86 -15.85
CA SER A 60 -10.00 -0.14 -14.82
C SER A 60 -8.62 -0.76 -14.99
N TYR A 61 -7.92 -0.95 -13.87
CA TYR A 61 -6.59 -1.53 -13.84
C TYR A 61 -6.51 -2.59 -12.75
N TYR A 62 -5.55 -3.50 -12.89
CA TYR A 62 -5.23 -4.48 -11.85
C TYR A 62 -3.84 -4.21 -11.30
N ILE A 63 -3.66 -4.52 -10.03
CA ILE A 63 -2.37 -4.42 -9.35
C ILE A 63 -2.04 -5.77 -8.75
N ILE A 64 -0.82 -6.24 -9.01
CA ILE A 64 -0.27 -7.45 -8.43
C ILE A 64 1.04 -7.08 -7.76
N VAL A 65 1.24 -7.58 -6.55
CA VAL A 65 2.47 -7.36 -5.81
C VAL A 65 3.27 -8.64 -5.85
N ASP A 66 4.49 -8.55 -6.35
CA ASP A 66 5.35 -9.72 -6.44
C ASP A 66 6.39 -9.72 -5.34
N GLY A 67 6.96 -10.89 -5.10
CA GLY A 67 7.90 -11.09 -4.03
C GLY A 67 9.07 -10.13 -4.08
N ALA A 68 9.40 -9.59 -2.94
CA ALA A 68 10.54 -8.73 -2.79
C ALA A 68 11.69 -9.54 -2.24
N LYS A 69 12.86 -9.43 -2.89
CA LYS A 69 14.04 -10.19 -2.48
C LYS A 69 14.45 -9.89 -1.05
N ASP A 70 14.23 -8.65 -0.63
CA ASP A 70 14.72 -8.18 0.65
C ASP A 70 13.63 -8.08 1.72
N VAL A 71 12.39 -8.41 1.38
CA VAL A 71 11.31 -8.34 2.34
C VAL A 71 11.17 -9.68 3.03
N ARG A 72 11.40 -9.68 4.33
CA ARG A 72 11.31 -10.89 5.15
C ARG A 72 9.94 -11.06 5.77
N ASP A 73 9.12 -10.02 5.69
CA ASP A 73 7.78 -10.08 6.26
C ASP A 73 6.89 -10.96 5.40
N SER A 74 5.99 -11.69 6.04
CA SER A 74 5.04 -12.52 5.33
C SER A 74 3.97 -11.69 4.63
N ASP A 75 3.62 -10.56 5.22
CA ASP A 75 2.56 -9.69 4.73
C ASP A 75 3.03 -8.24 4.70
N ALA A 76 2.40 -7.46 3.83
CA ALA A 76 2.63 -6.03 3.76
C ALA A 76 1.30 -5.31 3.63
N GLN A 77 1.25 -4.07 4.12
CA GLN A 77 0.14 -3.20 3.82
C GLN A 77 0.42 -2.51 2.50
N ILE A 78 -0.52 -2.62 1.57
CA ILE A 78 -0.44 -1.95 0.28
C ILE A 78 -1.50 -0.87 0.26
N GLU A 79 -1.06 0.37 0.17
CA GLU A 79 -1.94 1.52 0.07
C GLU A 79 -1.90 2.05 -1.35
N ILE A 80 -3.07 2.25 -1.95
CA ILE A 80 -3.19 2.73 -3.32
C ILE A 80 -3.88 4.07 -3.29
N ARG A 81 -3.19 5.10 -3.78
CA ARG A 81 -3.69 6.47 -3.81
C ARG A 81 -3.95 6.91 -5.24
N GLY A 82 -4.89 7.81 -5.40
CA GLY A 82 -5.21 8.40 -6.69
C GLY A 82 -6.29 7.65 -7.45
N ALA A 83 -6.79 6.54 -6.92
CA ALA A 83 -7.85 5.80 -7.56
C ALA A 83 -9.19 6.54 -7.42
N LYS A 84 -10.05 6.38 -8.41
CA LYS A 84 -11.38 6.97 -8.38
C LYS A 84 -12.18 6.51 -7.17
N GLU A 85 -11.96 5.29 -6.72
CA GLU A 85 -12.61 4.74 -5.53
C GLU A 85 -12.15 5.40 -4.22
N GLY A 86 -11.11 6.21 -4.27
CA GLY A 86 -10.46 6.74 -3.08
C GLY A 86 -9.24 5.92 -2.71
N THR A 87 -8.65 6.21 -1.57
CA THR A 87 -7.49 5.48 -1.09
C THR A 87 -7.89 4.08 -0.64
N LEU A 88 -7.23 3.08 -1.22
CA LEU A 88 -7.47 1.69 -0.89
C LEU A 88 -6.33 1.16 -0.05
N LYS A 89 -6.65 0.34 0.95
CA LYS A 89 -5.65 -0.31 1.79
C LYS A 89 -5.93 -1.80 1.81
N LYS A 90 -4.93 -2.59 1.42
CA LYS A 90 -5.04 -4.04 1.37
C LYS A 90 -3.86 -4.65 2.10
N ARG A 91 -4.07 -5.85 2.62
CA ARG A 91 -2.99 -6.66 3.17
C ARG A 91 -2.58 -7.67 2.10
N TRP A 92 -1.34 -7.61 1.68
CA TRP A 92 -0.83 -8.54 0.67
C TRP A 92 0.00 -9.62 1.33
N ASN A 93 -0.34 -10.86 1.07
CA ASN A 93 0.44 -12.00 1.53
C ASN A 93 1.36 -12.47 0.41
N PHE A 94 2.66 -12.41 0.65
CA PHE A 94 3.64 -12.70 -0.40
C PHE A 94 3.69 -14.18 -0.75
N ALA A 95 3.47 -15.07 0.20
CA ALA A 95 3.52 -16.50 -0.05
C ALA A 95 2.31 -16.97 -0.87
N GLN A 96 1.13 -16.50 -0.52
CA GLN A 96 -0.09 -16.86 -1.23
C GLN A 96 -0.30 -16.05 -2.49
N LYS A 97 0.40 -14.91 -2.62
CA LYS A 97 0.23 -13.96 -3.72
C LYS A 97 -1.20 -13.49 -3.83
N LYS A 98 -1.76 -13.11 -2.70
CA LYS A 98 -3.16 -12.66 -2.61
C LYS A 98 -3.30 -11.45 -1.73
N ALA A 99 -4.28 -10.63 -2.09
CA ALA A 99 -4.67 -9.46 -1.33
C ALA A 99 -5.88 -9.79 -0.46
N PHE A 100 -5.87 -9.25 0.74
CA PHE A 100 -6.94 -9.38 1.70
C PHE A 100 -7.36 -7.99 2.16
N ASN A 101 -8.58 -7.86 2.65
CA ASN A 101 -8.97 -6.61 3.29
C ASN A 101 -8.10 -6.39 4.52
N ILE A 102 -7.76 -5.13 4.77
CA ILE A 102 -6.82 -4.83 5.86
C ILE A 102 -7.33 -5.30 7.23
N ASN A 103 -8.64 -5.32 7.38
CA ASN A 103 -9.29 -5.76 8.63
C ASN A 103 -9.94 -7.13 8.50
N SER A 104 -9.56 -7.90 7.49
CA SER A 104 -10.22 -9.17 7.25
C SER A 104 -9.94 -10.19 8.33
N ALA A 105 -10.93 -11.02 8.59
CA ALA A 105 -10.76 -12.21 9.39
C ALA A 105 -10.04 -13.29 8.57
N ALA A 106 -9.59 -14.32 9.26
CA ALA A 106 -8.82 -15.40 8.63
C ALA A 106 -9.57 -16.16 7.54
N ARG A 107 -10.88 -15.94 7.42
CA ARG A 107 -11.71 -16.64 6.43
C ARG A 107 -11.74 -15.97 5.08
N ASP A 108 -11.23 -14.75 4.97
CA ASP A 108 -11.24 -14.07 3.69
C ASP A 108 -10.46 -14.90 2.69
N ALA A 109 -11.07 -15.15 1.54
CA ALA A 109 -10.43 -15.96 0.51
C ALA A 109 -9.30 -15.23 -0.19
N GLY A 110 -9.27 -13.91 -0.07
CA GLY A 110 -8.29 -13.10 -0.76
C GLY A 110 -8.58 -12.98 -2.26
N ALA A 111 -7.81 -12.14 -2.91
CA ALA A 111 -7.92 -11.92 -4.34
C ALA A 111 -6.53 -11.91 -4.97
N ASP A 112 -6.43 -12.46 -6.17
CA ASP A 112 -5.16 -12.50 -6.91
C ASP A 112 -4.71 -11.13 -7.37
N LYS A 113 -5.63 -10.20 -7.49
CA LYS A 113 -5.36 -8.86 -8.01
C LYS A 113 -6.13 -7.84 -7.19
N ILE A 114 -5.58 -6.63 -7.14
CA ILE A 114 -6.32 -5.49 -6.59
C ILE A 114 -6.82 -4.69 -7.77
N ILE A 115 -8.13 -4.48 -7.86
CA ILE A 115 -8.73 -3.75 -8.98
C ILE A 115 -8.93 -2.30 -8.56
N VAL A 116 -8.48 -1.38 -9.40
CA VAL A 116 -8.61 0.05 -9.16
C VAL A 116 -9.07 0.73 -10.44
N THR A 117 -9.66 1.91 -10.29
CA THR A 117 -10.09 2.72 -11.42
C THR A 117 -9.31 4.02 -11.43
N SER A 118 -8.73 4.34 -12.59
CA SER A 118 -8.11 5.66 -12.77
C SER A 118 -9.15 6.62 -13.34
N ASP A 119 -9.14 7.84 -12.83
CA ASP A 119 -10.00 8.89 -13.38
C ASP A 119 -9.36 9.63 -14.55
N GLY A 120 -8.14 9.27 -14.91
CA GLY A 120 -7.42 9.93 -15.99
C GLY A 120 -6.78 11.26 -15.58
N LYS A 121 -6.86 11.63 -14.33
CA LYS A 121 -6.38 12.94 -13.86
C LYS A 121 -5.38 12.84 -12.73
N HIS A 122 -5.55 11.89 -11.83
CA HIS A 122 -4.69 11.75 -10.66
C HIS A 122 -3.71 10.61 -10.84
N PRO A 123 -2.45 10.78 -10.40
CA PRO A 123 -1.48 9.70 -10.50
C PRO A 123 -1.86 8.57 -9.54
N ILE A 124 -1.59 7.34 -9.97
CA ILE A 124 -1.77 6.16 -9.14
C ILE A 124 -0.44 5.88 -8.45
N GLU A 125 -0.44 6.01 -7.14
CA GLU A 125 0.75 5.78 -6.32
C GLU A 125 0.50 4.64 -5.36
N ILE A 126 1.50 3.75 -5.25
CA ILE A 126 1.44 2.61 -4.36
C ILE A 126 2.44 2.84 -3.23
N ALA A 127 2.00 2.59 -2.01
CA ALA A 127 2.88 2.63 -0.85
C ALA A 127 2.83 1.29 -0.15
N ALA A 128 4.00 0.70 0.09
CA ALA A 128 4.13 -0.58 0.77
C ALA A 128 4.78 -0.35 2.13
N THR A 129 4.13 -0.83 3.18
CA THR A 129 4.65 -0.71 4.54
C THR A 129 4.54 -2.04 5.25
N ALA A 130 5.41 -2.24 6.23
CA ALA A 130 5.36 -3.42 7.08
C ALA A 130 4.10 -3.35 7.96
N ILE A 131 3.50 -4.50 8.18
CA ILE A 131 2.37 -4.59 9.08
C ILE A 131 2.92 -4.75 10.49
N VAL A 132 2.53 -3.83 11.36
CA VAL A 132 2.93 -3.87 12.76
C VAL A 132 2.03 -4.87 13.47
N LYS A 133 2.61 -5.98 13.91
CA LYS A 133 1.86 -6.98 14.65
C LYS A 133 1.57 -6.46 16.06
N SER A 134 0.34 -6.72 16.50
CA SER A 134 -0.08 -6.28 17.81
C SER A 134 0.69 -7.04 18.90
N LYS A 135 1.26 -6.29 19.83
CA LYS A 135 1.93 -6.90 20.96
C LYS A 135 0.99 -7.58 21.93
N SER A 136 -0.26 -7.19 21.89
CA SER A 136 -1.26 -7.81 22.77
C SER A 136 -1.41 -9.30 22.50
N ASN A 137 -1.13 -9.73 21.28
CA ASN A 137 -1.17 -11.15 20.96
C ASN A 137 -0.12 -11.93 21.71
N ILE A 138 0.98 -11.30 22.04
CA ILE A 138 2.06 -11.94 22.75
C ILE A 138 1.77 -11.98 24.23
N SER A 139 1.17 -10.92 24.74
CA SER A 139 0.89 -10.79 26.17
C SER A 139 -0.21 -11.71 26.64
N ASN A 140 -0.94 -12.30 25.75
CA ASN A 140 -2.03 -13.21 26.10
C ASN A 140 -1.55 -14.57 26.57
N ASN A 141 -0.30 -14.75 26.64
CA ASN A 141 0.26 -16.03 27.10
C ASN A 141 0.70 -15.98 28.56
#